data_dbe95ab63b50302c9c47f3037a8ccd5b
#
_entry.id   dbe95ab63b50302c9c47f3037a8ccd5b
#
_cell.length_a   1.000
_cell.length_b   1.000
_cell.length_c   1.000
_cell.angle_alpha   90.00
_cell.angle_beta   90.00
_cell.angle_gamma   90.00
#
_symmetry.space_group_name_H-M   'P 1'
#
loop_
_entity.id
_entity.type
_entity.pdbx_description
1 polymer ?
#
loop_
_entity_poly.entity_id
_entity_poly.type
_entity_poly.pdbx_seq_one_letter_code
_entity_poly.pdbx_strand_id
1 'polypeptide(L)'
;VAKPQMDNTASSAPVLKAKALDNALLYSDECITEREVVSAQRKWGDGIVRIGAVFSNDGDYSTEAADFIQAMYGYDLSSVLFKPTLAANDQFRSSFDAALSYFVGGNDAYEEDKGFAIKPYTNVKFDNVGIINNSCRMAVAMGNYFFTDTQGGETKVEYTFAYVKDSDGDLRIVAHQSSLPYNPNGN
;
A
#
# COMPACT_ATOMS: atom_id res chain seq x y z
N VAL A 1 3.66 -18.16 48.60
CA VAL A 1 4.36 -17.44 47.49
C VAL A 1 3.62 -17.79 46.22
N ALA A 2 2.77 -16.88 45.74
CA ALA A 2 1.99 -17.03 44.51
C ALA A 2 2.88 -16.75 43.31
N LYS A 3 2.91 -17.67 42.33
CA LYS A 3 3.54 -17.43 41.03
C LYS A 3 2.72 -16.42 40.23
N PRO A 4 3.34 -15.44 39.56
CA PRO A 4 2.62 -14.59 38.62
C PRO A 4 2.12 -15.37 37.43
N GLN A 5 0.83 -15.29 37.17
CA GLN A 5 0.17 -15.83 36.00
C GLN A 5 0.54 -14.91 34.82
N MET A 6 1.27 -15.44 33.84
CA MET A 6 1.52 -14.72 32.59
C MET A 6 0.21 -14.66 31.82
N ASP A 7 -0.35 -13.48 31.67
CA ASP A 7 -1.42 -13.19 30.72
C ASP A 7 -0.86 -13.38 29.31
N ASN A 8 -1.25 -14.48 28.70
CA ASN A 8 -0.89 -14.83 27.34
C ASN A 8 -1.97 -14.22 26.40
N THR A 9 -2.08 -12.89 26.37
CA THR A 9 -2.80 -12.21 25.29
C THR A 9 -1.88 -12.17 24.08
N ALA A 10 -1.81 -13.28 23.37
CA ALA A 10 -1.24 -13.30 22.03
C ALA A 10 -2.10 -12.37 21.16
N SER A 11 -1.64 -11.16 20.93
CA SER A 11 -2.16 -10.30 19.86
C SER A 11 -2.00 -11.09 18.56
N SER A 12 -3.12 -11.50 17.96
CA SER A 12 -3.08 -12.19 16.66
C SER A 12 -2.50 -11.22 15.64
N ALA A 13 -1.39 -11.61 15.00
CA ALA A 13 -0.81 -10.84 13.93
C ALA A 13 -1.85 -10.60 12.82
N PRO A 14 -1.83 -9.40 12.17
CA PRO A 14 -2.70 -9.13 11.04
C PRO A 14 -2.48 -10.14 9.92
N VAL A 15 -3.56 -10.70 9.39
CA VAL A 15 -3.49 -11.69 8.31
C VAL A 15 -4.34 -11.26 7.12
N LEU A 16 -3.90 -11.63 5.93
CA LEU A 16 -4.69 -11.47 4.71
C LEU A 16 -5.97 -12.31 4.82
N LYS A 17 -7.12 -11.67 4.67
CA LYS A 17 -8.41 -12.34 4.60
C LYS A 17 -8.66 -12.77 3.15
N ALA A 18 -8.76 -14.07 2.91
CA ALA A 18 -9.10 -14.56 1.58
C ALA A 18 -10.51 -14.07 1.17
N LYS A 19 -10.66 -13.65 -0.08
CA LYS A 19 -11.97 -13.33 -0.64
C LYS A 19 -12.78 -14.62 -0.76
N ALA A 20 -14.02 -14.64 -0.28
CA ALA A 20 -14.89 -15.79 -0.36
C ALA A 20 -15.15 -16.17 -1.82
N LEU A 21 -14.84 -17.43 -2.17
CA LEU A 21 -15.00 -17.98 -3.52
C LEU A 21 -16.39 -18.64 -3.69
N ASP A 22 -17.46 -17.97 -3.34
CA ASP A 22 -18.82 -18.44 -3.62
C ASP A 22 -19.19 -18.11 -5.08
N ASN A 23 -18.83 -18.95 -6.04
CA ASN A 23 -19.26 -18.89 -7.45
C ASN A 23 -19.28 -17.48 -8.10
N ALA A 24 -18.81 -16.47 -7.42
CA ALA A 24 -18.71 -15.09 -7.89
C ALA A 24 -17.42 -14.89 -8.67
N LEU A 25 -17.49 -14.15 -9.75
CA LEU A 25 -16.29 -13.68 -10.46
C LEU A 25 -15.45 -12.84 -9.50
N LEU A 26 -14.13 -13.06 -9.48
CA LEU A 26 -13.19 -12.24 -8.69
C LEU A 26 -13.11 -10.80 -9.21
N TYR A 27 -13.40 -10.60 -10.49
CA TYR A 27 -13.31 -9.32 -11.18
C TYR A 27 -14.68 -8.87 -11.68
N SER A 28 -14.87 -7.55 -11.70
CA SER A 28 -16.02 -6.93 -12.35
C SER A 28 -15.93 -7.02 -13.88
N ASP A 29 -17.05 -7.12 -14.55
CA ASP A 29 -17.16 -6.97 -16.01
C ASP A 29 -17.25 -5.51 -16.45
N GLU A 30 -17.41 -4.57 -15.52
CA GLU A 30 -17.48 -3.15 -15.80
C GLU A 30 -16.10 -2.56 -16.15
N CYS A 31 -16.09 -1.59 -17.06
CA CYS A 31 -14.90 -0.83 -17.41
C CYS A 31 -14.42 0.03 -16.23
N ILE A 32 -13.10 0.16 -16.12
CA ILE A 32 -12.48 1.13 -15.22
C ILE A 32 -12.48 2.50 -15.89
N THR A 33 -12.88 3.53 -15.16
CA THR A 33 -12.84 4.92 -15.58
C THR A 33 -11.62 5.66 -15.02
N GLU A 34 -11.17 6.72 -15.68
CA GLU A 34 -10.11 7.59 -15.13
C GLU A 34 -10.48 8.19 -13.77
N ARG A 35 -11.76 8.51 -13.58
CA ARG A 35 -12.27 9.04 -12.31
C ARG A 35 -12.10 8.04 -11.18
N GLU A 36 -12.33 6.77 -11.44
CA GLU A 36 -12.09 5.70 -10.45
C GLU A 36 -10.62 5.56 -10.11
N VAL A 37 -9.72 5.67 -11.11
CA VAL A 37 -8.27 5.67 -10.87
C VAL A 37 -7.85 6.84 -9.97
N VAL A 38 -8.28 8.05 -10.30
CA VAL A 38 -7.98 9.25 -9.48
C VAL A 38 -8.55 9.11 -8.07
N SER A 39 -9.74 8.54 -7.93
CA SER A 39 -10.33 8.26 -6.61
C SER A 39 -9.52 7.23 -5.82
N ALA A 40 -9.05 6.16 -6.47
CA ALA A 40 -8.20 5.15 -5.85
C ALA A 40 -6.85 5.73 -5.40
N GLN A 41 -6.25 6.58 -6.21
CA GLN A 41 -5.01 7.29 -5.85
C GLN A 41 -5.21 8.15 -4.59
N ARG A 42 -6.31 8.90 -4.53
CA ARG A 42 -6.64 9.72 -3.35
C ARG A 42 -6.84 8.85 -2.11
N LYS A 43 -7.58 7.75 -2.21
CA LYS A 43 -7.79 6.80 -1.11
C LYS A 43 -6.46 6.21 -0.63
N TRP A 44 -5.55 5.91 -1.55
CA TRP A 44 -4.22 5.42 -1.21
C TRP A 44 -3.42 6.46 -0.41
N GLY A 45 -3.36 7.69 -0.90
CA GLY A 45 -2.66 8.80 -0.22
C GLY A 45 -3.23 9.09 1.17
N ASP A 46 -4.57 9.17 1.28
CA ASP A 46 -5.26 9.38 2.56
C ASP A 46 -5.01 8.21 3.53
N GLY A 47 -4.91 6.99 3.02
CA GLY A 47 -4.59 5.80 3.81
C GLY A 47 -3.18 5.85 4.39
N ILE A 48 -2.19 6.27 3.62
CA ILE A 48 -0.81 6.47 4.10
C ILE A 48 -0.78 7.52 5.23
N VAL A 49 -1.45 8.65 5.04
CA VAL A 49 -1.55 9.71 6.06
C VAL A 49 -2.22 9.18 7.33
N ARG A 50 -3.29 8.40 7.19
CA ARG A 50 -4.02 7.83 8.32
C ARG A 50 -3.18 6.83 9.12
N ILE A 51 -2.43 5.95 8.48
CA ILE A 51 -1.54 5.00 9.17
C ILE A 51 -0.52 5.77 10.03
N GLY A 52 0.11 6.81 9.48
CA GLY A 52 1.05 7.65 10.21
C GLY A 52 0.42 8.41 11.37
N ALA A 53 -0.83 8.87 11.22
CA ALA A 53 -1.58 9.54 12.28
C ALA A 53 -1.95 8.58 13.41
N VAL A 54 -2.39 7.35 13.09
CA VAL A 54 -2.68 6.30 14.08
C VAL A 54 -1.42 5.95 14.86
N PHE A 55 -0.28 5.79 14.18
CA PHE A 55 1.01 5.56 14.82
C PHE A 55 1.38 6.70 15.79
N SER A 56 1.26 7.95 15.35
CA SER A 56 1.62 9.14 16.13
C SER A 56 0.74 9.34 17.38
N ASN A 57 -0.42 8.71 17.41
CA ASN A 57 -1.37 8.73 18.55
C ASN A 57 -1.35 7.42 19.35
N ASP A 58 -0.29 6.63 19.25
CA ASP A 58 -0.12 5.34 19.93
C ASP A 58 -1.27 4.34 19.68
N GLY A 59 -1.90 4.45 18.51
CA GLY A 59 -2.98 3.56 18.08
C GLY A 59 -2.49 2.28 17.43
N ASP A 60 -3.43 1.39 17.07
CA ASP A 60 -3.15 0.13 16.37
C ASP A 60 -2.89 0.37 14.89
N TYR A 61 -1.74 0.93 14.58
CA TYR A 61 -1.31 1.22 13.22
C TYR A 61 -1.06 -0.06 12.37
N SER A 62 -0.75 -1.17 13.02
CA SER A 62 -0.53 -2.43 12.32
C SER A 62 -1.82 -2.97 11.71
N THR A 63 -2.92 -2.97 12.46
CA THR A 63 -4.25 -3.32 11.94
C THR A 63 -4.71 -2.30 10.91
N GLU A 64 -4.49 -1.01 11.13
CA GLU A 64 -4.84 0.04 10.14
C GLU A 64 -4.10 -0.18 8.81
N ALA A 65 -2.81 -0.52 8.85
CA ALA A 65 -2.03 -0.82 7.65
C ALA A 65 -2.47 -2.12 6.98
N ALA A 66 -2.80 -3.16 7.76
CA ALA A 66 -3.31 -4.42 7.22
C ALA A 66 -4.63 -4.22 6.48
N ASP A 67 -5.56 -3.47 7.06
CA ASP A 67 -6.85 -3.13 6.43
C ASP A 67 -6.64 -2.28 5.16
N PHE A 68 -5.71 -1.34 5.21
CA PHE A 68 -5.33 -0.53 4.05
C PHE A 68 -4.79 -1.40 2.88
N ILE A 69 -3.86 -2.30 3.16
CA ILE A 69 -3.29 -3.20 2.14
C ILE A 69 -4.37 -4.13 1.59
N GLN A 70 -5.21 -4.69 2.47
CA GLN A 70 -6.32 -5.55 2.07
C GLN A 70 -7.30 -4.83 1.11
N ALA A 71 -7.60 -3.56 1.37
CA ALA A 71 -8.51 -2.77 0.56
C ALA A 71 -7.89 -2.29 -0.76
N MET A 72 -6.60 -1.91 -0.75
CA MET A 72 -5.96 -1.24 -1.87
C MET A 72 -5.21 -2.19 -2.81
N TYR A 73 -4.63 -3.28 -2.29
CA TYR A 73 -3.80 -4.21 -3.07
C TYR A 73 -4.49 -5.54 -3.30
N GLY A 74 -4.33 -6.10 -4.49
CA GLY A 74 -5.03 -7.31 -4.92
C GLY A 74 -4.36 -8.64 -4.54
N TYR A 75 -3.70 -8.74 -3.38
CA TYR A 75 -3.03 -9.99 -2.96
C TYR A 75 -3.98 -11.19 -2.80
N ASP A 76 -5.27 -10.94 -2.57
CA ASP A 76 -6.33 -11.95 -2.51
C ASP A 76 -6.92 -12.30 -3.87
N LEU A 77 -6.54 -11.58 -4.93
CA LEU A 77 -7.07 -11.76 -6.30
C LEU A 77 -6.06 -12.40 -7.24
N SER A 78 -4.82 -11.96 -7.18
CA SER A 78 -3.76 -12.36 -8.11
C SER A 78 -2.38 -12.11 -7.51
N SER A 79 -1.34 -12.40 -8.29
CA SER A 79 0.00 -11.86 -8.01
C SER A 79 -0.05 -10.34 -8.00
N VAL A 80 0.69 -9.72 -7.09
CA VAL A 80 0.90 -8.26 -7.04
C VAL A 80 2.37 -7.98 -7.30
N LEU A 81 2.63 -7.17 -8.31
CA LEU A 81 3.98 -6.77 -8.71
C LEU A 81 4.32 -5.47 -7.98
N PHE A 82 4.87 -5.60 -6.78
CA PHE A 82 5.16 -4.45 -5.94
C PHE A 82 6.66 -4.29 -5.69
N LYS A 83 7.22 -3.19 -6.21
CA LYS A 83 8.58 -2.72 -5.93
C LYS A 83 8.51 -1.35 -5.27
N PRO A 84 8.56 -1.27 -3.94
CA PRO A 84 8.50 0.01 -3.23
C PRO A 84 9.80 0.82 -3.38
N THR A 85 9.74 2.11 -3.02
CA THR A 85 10.84 3.08 -3.19
C THR A 85 12.09 2.67 -2.42
N LEU A 86 11.95 2.28 -1.15
CA LEU A 86 13.06 2.14 -0.21
C LEU A 86 13.47 0.68 0.05
N ALA A 87 13.08 -0.24 -0.80
CA ALA A 87 13.50 -1.64 -0.72
C ALA A 87 14.74 -1.87 -1.59
N ALA A 88 15.81 -2.39 -0.98
CA ALA A 88 17.11 -2.58 -1.62
C ALA A 88 17.56 -4.05 -1.64
N ASN A 89 17.45 -4.76 -0.53
CA ASN A 89 17.87 -6.15 -0.41
C ASN A 89 16.77 -7.09 -0.92
N ASP A 90 15.57 -6.95 -0.40
CA ASP A 90 14.37 -7.65 -0.88
C ASP A 90 13.46 -6.65 -1.58
N GLN A 91 13.74 -6.41 -2.86
CA GLN A 91 13.15 -5.33 -3.62
C GLN A 91 11.67 -5.54 -3.94
N PHE A 92 11.24 -6.80 -4.11
CA PHE A 92 9.91 -7.14 -4.60
C PHE A 92 9.05 -7.70 -3.47
N ARG A 93 7.92 -7.06 -3.21
CA ARG A 93 7.02 -7.41 -2.11
C ARG A 93 5.81 -8.17 -2.66
N SER A 94 6.03 -9.45 -2.99
CA SER A 94 5.06 -10.29 -3.68
C SER A 94 3.97 -10.89 -2.78
N SER A 95 4.07 -10.71 -1.47
CA SER A 95 3.07 -11.19 -0.51
C SER A 95 2.50 -10.06 0.35
N PHE A 96 1.34 -10.29 0.93
CA PHE A 96 0.70 -9.39 1.87
C PHE A 96 1.64 -9.05 3.05
N ASP A 97 2.28 -10.06 3.65
CA ASP A 97 3.17 -9.86 4.80
C ASP A 97 4.41 -9.05 4.42
N ALA A 98 4.95 -9.26 3.22
CA ALA A 98 6.08 -8.47 2.70
C ALA A 98 5.70 -6.99 2.48
N ALA A 99 4.49 -6.72 2.00
CA ALA A 99 3.97 -5.37 1.86
C ALA A 99 3.70 -4.73 3.23
N LEU A 100 3.10 -5.46 4.16
CA LEU A 100 2.84 -4.98 5.52
C LEU A 100 4.14 -4.59 6.21
N SER A 101 5.18 -5.42 6.10
CA SER A 101 6.51 -5.11 6.64
C SER A 101 7.05 -3.80 6.08
N TYR A 102 6.96 -3.57 4.78
CA TYR A 102 7.41 -2.31 4.17
C TYR A 102 6.71 -1.09 4.77
N PHE A 103 5.38 -1.16 4.95
CA PHE A 103 4.60 -0.02 5.45
C PHE A 103 4.78 0.25 6.93
N VAL A 104 4.96 -0.75 7.77
CA VAL A 104 4.98 -0.58 9.23
C VAL A 104 6.22 -1.12 9.94
N GLY A 105 7.11 -1.83 9.25
CA GLY A 105 8.31 -2.42 9.85
C GLY A 105 8.01 -3.57 10.82
N GLY A 106 9.01 -3.92 11.61
CA GLY A 106 8.85 -4.87 12.72
C GLY A 106 8.77 -6.35 12.33
N ASN A 107 9.17 -6.70 11.11
CA ASN A 107 9.25 -8.08 10.64
C ASN A 107 10.72 -8.47 10.42
N ASP A 108 11.21 -9.44 11.20
CA ASP A 108 12.60 -9.88 11.18
C ASP A 108 13.01 -10.49 9.82
N ALA A 109 12.05 -10.92 9.00
CA ALA A 109 12.31 -11.40 7.64
C ALA A 109 12.73 -10.28 6.68
N TYR A 110 12.46 -9.02 7.04
CA TYR A 110 12.75 -7.82 6.23
C TYR A 110 13.43 -6.76 7.10
N GLU A 111 14.65 -7.03 7.53
CA GLU A 111 15.40 -6.17 8.48
C GLU A 111 15.64 -4.74 7.96
N GLU A 112 15.64 -4.54 6.65
CA GLU A 112 15.79 -3.22 6.03
C GLU A 112 14.58 -2.30 6.24
N ASP A 113 13.41 -2.85 6.57
CA ASP A 113 12.16 -2.10 6.67
C ASP A 113 12.11 -1.26 7.94
N LYS A 114 11.90 0.05 7.75
CA LYS A 114 11.76 1.02 8.85
C LYS A 114 10.33 1.51 9.03
N GLY A 115 9.40 0.99 8.23
CA GLY A 115 8.01 1.41 8.23
C GLY A 115 7.78 2.71 7.47
N PHE A 116 7.60 2.61 6.15
CA PHE A 116 7.38 3.77 5.29
C PHE A 116 6.20 4.64 5.73
N ALA A 117 5.08 4.01 6.12
CA ALA A 117 3.86 4.74 6.47
C ALA A 117 3.83 5.26 7.92
N ILE A 118 4.70 4.75 8.79
CA ILE A 118 4.81 5.24 10.17
C ILE A 118 5.85 6.35 10.34
N LYS A 119 6.56 6.73 9.28
CA LYS A 119 7.12 8.05 9.17
C LYS A 119 5.94 8.97 8.84
N PRO A 120 5.47 9.82 9.78
CA PRO A 120 4.18 10.45 9.59
C PRO A 120 4.23 11.46 8.44
N TYR A 121 3.31 11.27 7.48
CA TYR A 121 3.05 12.22 6.42
C TYR A 121 1.74 12.95 6.68
N THR A 122 1.68 14.23 6.31
CA THR A 122 0.48 15.08 6.44
C THR A 122 -0.32 15.15 5.15
N ASN A 123 0.31 14.89 4.02
CA ASN A 123 -0.34 14.91 2.72
C ASN A 123 0.41 14.05 1.70
N VAL A 124 -0.34 13.41 0.80
CA VAL A 124 0.17 12.73 -0.39
C VAL A 124 -0.60 13.24 -1.59
N LYS A 125 0.09 13.88 -2.53
CA LYS A 125 -0.49 14.45 -3.74
C LYS A 125 0.00 13.69 -4.96
N PHE A 126 -0.93 13.23 -5.80
CA PHE A 126 -0.63 12.63 -7.10
C PHE A 126 -0.63 13.66 -8.22
N ASP A 127 0.33 13.55 -9.12
CA ASP A 127 0.43 14.30 -10.35
C ASP A 127 0.62 13.32 -11.50
N ASN A 128 -0.48 12.97 -12.16
CA ASN A 128 -0.50 11.98 -13.24
C ASN A 128 0.09 12.58 -14.52
N VAL A 129 1.07 11.89 -15.11
CA VAL A 129 1.46 12.11 -16.50
C VAL A 129 0.38 11.58 -17.43
N GLY A 130 -0.20 10.44 -17.10
CA GLY A 130 -1.30 9.85 -17.85
C GLY A 130 -1.90 8.61 -17.22
N ILE A 131 -3.08 8.25 -17.72
CA ILE A 131 -3.84 7.06 -17.34
C ILE A 131 -4.22 6.34 -18.63
N ILE A 132 -3.92 5.05 -18.72
CA ILE A 132 -4.29 4.18 -19.84
C ILE A 132 -5.31 3.17 -19.33
N ASN A 133 -6.47 3.09 -19.98
CA ASN A 133 -7.54 2.13 -19.66
C ASN A 133 -8.24 1.55 -20.90
N ASN A 134 -7.52 1.46 -22.00
CA ASN A 134 -8.07 1.05 -23.31
C ASN A 134 -8.55 -0.42 -23.34
N SER A 135 -8.07 -1.27 -22.44
CA SER A 135 -8.53 -2.66 -22.33
C SER A 135 -9.79 -2.81 -21.45
N CYS A 136 -10.32 -1.72 -20.88
CA CYS A 136 -11.49 -1.68 -20.00
C CYS A 136 -11.27 -2.34 -18.62
N ARG A 137 -10.63 -3.50 -18.56
CA ARG A 137 -10.47 -4.32 -17.34
C ARG A 137 -9.21 -4.03 -16.53
N MET A 138 -8.28 -3.30 -17.12
CA MET A 138 -7.04 -2.88 -16.45
C MET A 138 -6.77 -1.42 -16.76
N ALA A 139 -6.36 -0.67 -15.78
CA ALA A 139 -5.87 0.69 -15.94
C ALA A 139 -4.44 0.81 -15.43
N VAL A 140 -3.62 1.60 -16.14
CA VAL A 140 -2.25 1.91 -15.76
C VAL A 140 -2.11 3.42 -15.64
N ALA A 141 -1.55 3.89 -14.54
CA ALA A 141 -1.26 5.30 -14.30
C ALA A 141 0.22 5.48 -13.98
N MET A 142 0.80 6.55 -14.47
CA MET A 142 2.18 6.93 -14.21
C MET A 142 2.29 8.42 -13.96
N GLY A 143 3.19 8.81 -13.09
CA GLY A 143 3.49 10.20 -12.80
C GLY A 143 4.37 10.35 -11.58
N ASN A 144 4.20 11.47 -10.90
CA ASN A 144 4.84 11.73 -9.63
C ASN A 144 3.81 11.77 -8.51
N TYR A 145 4.23 11.38 -7.31
CA TYR A 145 3.51 11.73 -6.09
C TYR A 145 4.45 12.41 -5.10
N PHE A 146 3.87 13.28 -4.31
CA PHE A 146 4.59 14.17 -3.40
C PHE A 146 4.14 13.87 -1.98
N PHE A 147 5.11 13.52 -1.14
CA PHE A 147 4.88 13.20 0.27
C PHE A 147 5.31 14.38 1.12
N THR A 148 4.37 14.97 1.84
CA THR A 148 4.65 16.08 2.77
C THR A 148 4.80 15.52 4.18
N ASP A 149 5.93 15.78 4.83
CA ASP A 149 6.18 15.38 6.21
C ASP A 149 5.56 16.36 7.22
N THR A 150 5.71 16.06 8.53
CA THR A 150 5.13 16.87 9.60
C THR A 150 5.79 18.25 9.77
N GLN A 151 6.91 18.51 9.11
CA GLN A 151 7.62 19.80 9.12
C GLN A 151 7.39 20.59 7.84
N GLY A 152 6.55 20.07 6.94
CA GLY A 152 6.25 20.69 5.66
C GLY A 152 7.27 20.40 4.54
N GLY A 153 8.26 19.53 4.80
CA GLY A 153 9.18 19.06 3.78
C GLY A 153 8.48 18.15 2.79
N GLU A 154 8.75 18.33 1.51
CA GLU A 154 8.14 17.56 0.43
C GLU A 154 9.17 16.67 -0.26
N THR A 155 8.82 15.39 -0.43
CA THR A 155 9.62 14.41 -1.19
C THR A 155 8.89 14.05 -2.46
N LYS A 156 9.52 14.28 -3.60
CA LYS A 156 9.05 13.88 -4.93
C LYS A 156 9.46 12.45 -5.21
N VAL A 157 8.51 11.63 -5.63
CA VAL A 157 8.72 10.21 -5.94
C VAL A 157 7.99 9.88 -7.25
N GLU A 158 8.57 9.01 -8.06
CA GLU A 158 7.97 8.50 -9.28
C GLU A 158 7.10 7.29 -8.98
N TYR A 159 6.01 7.09 -9.72
CA TYR A 159 5.19 5.90 -9.59
C TYR A 159 4.68 5.38 -10.93
N THR A 160 4.45 4.09 -10.95
CA THR A 160 3.57 3.39 -11.89
C THR A 160 2.63 2.52 -11.08
N PHE A 161 1.32 2.67 -11.29
CA PHE A 161 0.29 1.82 -10.73
C PHE A 161 -0.48 1.12 -11.84
N ALA A 162 -0.79 -0.17 -11.66
CA ALA A 162 -1.80 -0.86 -12.44
C ALA A 162 -2.93 -1.35 -11.55
N TYR A 163 -4.17 -1.19 -12.02
CA TYR A 163 -5.39 -1.49 -11.29
C TYR A 163 -6.24 -2.50 -12.04
N VAL A 164 -6.91 -3.36 -11.28
CA VAL A 164 -8.06 -4.14 -11.72
C VAL A 164 -9.27 -3.76 -10.87
N LYS A 165 -10.49 -4.00 -11.37
CA LYS A 165 -11.72 -3.80 -10.61
C LYS A 165 -12.19 -5.16 -10.08
N ASP A 166 -12.34 -5.28 -8.78
CA ASP A 166 -12.84 -6.51 -8.16
C ASP A 166 -14.37 -6.67 -8.31
N SER A 167 -14.90 -7.80 -7.88
CA SER A 167 -16.32 -8.08 -7.98
C SER A 167 -17.22 -7.18 -7.14
N ASP A 168 -16.67 -6.45 -6.17
CA ASP A 168 -17.39 -5.45 -5.37
C ASP A 168 -17.36 -4.06 -6.03
N GLY A 169 -16.67 -3.92 -7.15
CA GLY A 169 -16.52 -2.67 -7.89
C GLY A 169 -15.38 -1.78 -7.40
N ASP A 170 -14.52 -2.29 -6.52
CA ASP A 170 -13.37 -1.55 -5.99
C ASP A 170 -12.13 -1.75 -6.86
N LEU A 171 -11.37 -0.68 -7.06
CA LEU A 171 -10.07 -0.78 -7.72
C LEU A 171 -9.03 -1.34 -6.76
N ARG A 172 -8.31 -2.35 -7.25
CA ARG A 172 -7.27 -3.04 -6.51
C ARG A 172 -5.95 -2.95 -7.28
N ILE A 173 -4.87 -2.62 -6.59
CA ILE A 173 -3.54 -2.49 -7.18
C ILE A 173 -2.97 -3.89 -7.43
N VAL A 174 -2.54 -4.15 -8.66
CA VAL A 174 -1.85 -5.38 -9.06
C VAL A 174 -0.42 -5.13 -9.52
N ALA A 175 -0.05 -3.89 -9.81
CA ALA A 175 1.34 -3.48 -10.01
C ALA A 175 1.57 -2.10 -9.40
N HIS A 176 2.68 -1.96 -8.69
CA HIS A 176 3.12 -0.71 -8.09
C HIS A 176 4.65 -0.67 -8.08
N GLN A 177 5.21 0.18 -8.92
CA GLN A 177 6.65 0.47 -8.93
C GLN A 177 6.86 1.90 -8.50
N SER A 178 7.80 2.12 -7.61
CA SER A 178 8.09 3.42 -7.04
C SER A 178 9.59 3.63 -6.92
N SER A 179 10.06 4.84 -7.27
CA SER A 179 11.47 5.19 -7.24
C SER A 179 11.67 6.68 -7.00
N LEU A 180 12.80 7.04 -6.41
CA LEU A 180 13.24 8.42 -6.40
C LEU A 180 13.70 8.81 -7.81
N PRO A 181 13.51 10.08 -8.21
CA PRO A 181 14.05 10.60 -9.46
C PRO A 181 15.56 10.38 -9.54
N TYR A 182 16.04 10.06 -10.73
CA TYR A 182 17.48 9.92 -10.97
C TYR A 182 18.22 11.21 -10.56
N ASN A 183 19.27 11.05 -9.78
CA ASN A 183 20.15 12.13 -9.36
C ASN A 183 21.48 12.06 -10.14
N PRO A 184 21.73 12.90 -11.14
CA PRO A 184 22.96 12.85 -11.93
C PRO A 184 24.22 13.23 -11.11
N ASN A 185 24.04 13.87 -9.96
CA ASN A 185 25.13 14.23 -9.04
C ASN A 185 25.16 13.34 -7.79
N GLY A 186 24.40 12.24 -7.85
CA GLY A 186 24.22 11.34 -6.70
C GLY A 186 25.49 10.60 -6.31
N ASN A 187 25.59 10.33 -5.03
CA ASN A 187 26.64 9.51 -4.40
C ASN A 187 26.50 8.05 -4.80
#